data_f93ebf48afec7ab1313584cf21734125
#
_entry.id   f93ebf48afec7ab1313584cf21734125
#
_cell.length_a   1.000
_cell.length_b   1.000
_cell.length_c   1.000
_cell.angle_alpha   90.00
_cell.angle_beta   90.00
_cell.angle_gamma   90.00
#
_symmetry.space_group_name_H-M   'P 1'
#
loop_
_entity.id
_entity.type
_entity.pdbx_description
1 polymer ?
#
loop_
_entity_poly.entity_id
_entity_poly.type
_entity_poly.pdbx_seq_one_letter_code
_entity_poly.pdbx_strand_id
1 'polypeptide(L)'
;MSFQNNAPGAAAADQPAGEGPTAPVVSAVGHVTLVGAGPGDPELLTRKAYRALQTATLVLYDHLVGPAVLDCIAPGAERIYVGKESSRHTLPQEQIIELMVRLARSGRNVVRLKGGDGYIFGRGGEEVQALAEAGIGFDVVPGITAAQGAGASVGIPLTHRDHACTLVFATGHLREDRTVGLDWELLARPRQTVVIYMGVGALPAICSQLIAHGLPADTPAAVVENATLPTERCLTATLATLPALAVAEKVQPPALIMVGQVVQLHPLLARPGTVLQTAQTAQEAKELASA
;
A
#
# COMPACT_ATOMS: atom_id res chain seq x y z
N MET A 1 -3.24 -77.98 -57.67
CA MET A 1 -4.60 -78.54 -57.56
C MET A 1 -5.34 -77.66 -56.59
N SER A 2 -6.13 -76.71 -57.10
CA SER A 2 -7.60 -76.83 -57.21
C SER A 2 -8.29 -76.72 -55.87
N PHE A 3 -9.22 -75.89 -55.54
CA PHE A 3 -10.28 -75.12 -56.14
C PHE A 3 -10.83 -74.22 -55.00
N GLN A 4 -11.14 -72.96 -55.22
CA GLN A 4 -12.49 -72.40 -55.36
C GLN A 4 -13.44 -72.71 -54.17
N ASN A 5 -14.17 -71.86 -53.52
CA ASN A 5 -15.06 -70.77 -53.96
C ASN A 5 -15.74 -70.13 -52.76
N ASN A 6 -16.02 -68.95 -52.79
CA ASN A 6 -17.27 -68.18 -52.84
C ASN A 6 -17.65 -67.35 -51.62
N ALA A 7 -17.81 -66.11 -51.90
CA ALA A 7 -18.55 -65.10 -51.11
C ALA A 7 -20.07 -65.35 -51.18
N PRO A 8 -20.98 -64.61 -50.46
CA PRO A 8 -20.98 -63.18 -50.23
C PRO A 8 -21.61 -62.74 -48.91
N GLY A 9 -21.28 -61.50 -48.56
CA GLY A 9 -22.25 -60.49 -48.18
C GLY A 9 -22.96 -60.51 -46.83
N ALA A 10 -22.63 -59.54 -45.97
CA ALA A 10 -23.64 -58.76 -45.26
C ALA A 10 -23.01 -57.46 -44.78
N ALA A 11 -23.52 -56.33 -45.28
CA ALA A 11 -23.20 -55.00 -44.82
C ALA A 11 -23.72 -54.83 -43.40
N ALA A 12 -22.81 -54.51 -42.45
CA ALA A 12 -23.18 -54.01 -41.11
C ALA A 12 -23.11 -52.50 -41.17
N ALA A 13 -24.23 -51.88 -40.91
CA ALA A 13 -24.39 -50.42 -40.84
C ALA A 13 -23.48 -49.80 -39.80
N ASP A 14 -22.76 -48.82 -40.24
CA ASP A 14 -21.96 -47.90 -39.42
C ASP A 14 -22.92 -47.05 -38.53
N GLN A 15 -22.97 -47.37 -37.24
CA GLN A 15 -23.66 -46.51 -36.25
C GLN A 15 -22.66 -45.48 -35.79
N PRO A 16 -22.98 -44.14 -35.83
CA PRO A 16 -22.11 -43.13 -35.29
C PRO A 16 -21.99 -43.33 -33.78
N ALA A 17 -20.73 -43.43 -33.29
CA ALA A 17 -20.41 -43.47 -31.88
C ALA A 17 -21.02 -42.25 -31.19
N GLY A 18 -21.97 -42.49 -30.30
CA GLY A 18 -22.58 -41.46 -29.48
C GLY A 18 -21.50 -40.77 -28.66
N GLU A 19 -21.41 -39.44 -28.79
CA GLU A 19 -20.64 -38.59 -27.92
C GLU A 19 -21.15 -38.84 -26.48
N GLY A 20 -20.32 -39.51 -25.69
CA GLY A 20 -20.53 -39.66 -24.26
C GLY A 20 -20.56 -38.28 -23.61
N PRO A 21 -21.30 -38.10 -22.51
CA PRO A 21 -21.37 -36.82 -21.84
C PRO A 21 -19.94 -36.37 -21.47
N THR A 22 -19.49 -35.27 -22.10
CA THR A 22 -18.26 -34.58 -21.70
C THR A 22 -18.41 -34.22 -20.23
N ALA A 23 -17.62 -34.84 -19.36
CA ALA A 23 -17.55 -34.44 -17.96
C ALA A 23 -17.31 -32.93 -17.87
N PRO A 24 -17.99 -32.20 -16.98
CA PRO A 24 -17.76 -30.77 -16.84
C PRO A 24 -16.28 -30.57 -16.54
N VAL A 25 -15.60 -29.79 -17.38
CA VAL A 25 -14.24 -29.33 -17.12
C VAL A 25 -14.35 -28.47 -15.89
N VAL A 26 -14.08 -29.04 -14.72
CA VAL A 26 -13.93 -28.26 -13.48
C VAL A 26 -12.71 -27.37 -13.71
N SER A 27 -12.94 -26.12 -14.07
CA SER A 27 -11.89 -25.14 -14.16
C SER A 27 -11.16 -25.13 -12.82
N ALA A 28 -9.85 -25.40 -12.86
CA ALA A 28 -9.05 -25.36 -11.65
C ALA A 28 -9.21 -23.97 -11.01
N VAL A 29 -9.45 -23.94 -9.69
CA VAL A 29 -9.55 -22.67 -8.95
C VAL A 29 -8.25 -21.90 -9.14
N GLY A 30 -8.36 -20.63 -9.48
CA GLY A 30 -7.20 -19.75 -9.66
C GLY A 30 -6.53 -19.41 -8.32
N HIS A 31 -5.47 -18.65 -8.43
CA HIS A 31 -4.61 -18.25 -7.31
C HIS A 31 -4.58 -16.73 -7.14
N VAL A 32 -4.46 -16.23 -5.91
CA VAL A 32 -4.34 -14.78 -5.63
C VAL A 32 -2.96 -14.47 -5.08
N THR A 33 -2.26 -13.52 -5.69
CA THR A 33 -1.00 -12.98 -5.15
C THR A 33 -1.23 -11.58 -4.64
N LEU A 34 -1.16 -11.40 -3.31
CA LEU A 34 -1.16 -10.08 -2.67
C LEU A 34 0.25 -9.48 -2.81
N VAL A 35 0.37 -8.33 -3.44
CA VAL A 35 1.67 -7.71 -3.75
C VAL A 35 1.73 -6.31 -3.18
N GLY A 36 2.76 -6.02 -2.37
CA GLY A 36 3.11 -4.67 -1.95
C GLY A 36 3.83 -3.92 -3.07
N ALA A 37 3.29 -2.76 -3.44
CA ALA A 37 3.80 -1.91 -4.52
C ALA A 37 4.97 -1.01 -4.09
N GLY A 38 5.34 -1.01 -2.82
CA GLY A 38 6.28 -0.03 -2.29
C GLY A 38 5.65 1.36 -2.12
N PRO A 39 6.45 2.35 -1.73
CA PRO A 39 5.98 3.69 -1.34
C PRO A 39 5.66 4.61 -2.53
N GLY A 40 6.01 4.25 -3.77
CA GLY A 40 5.71 5.03 -4.96
C GLY A 40 6.77 4.97 -6.05
N ASP A 41 8.05 4.99 -5.70
CA ASP A 41 9.17 4.81 -6.63
C ASP A 41 9.19 3.35 -7.13
N PRO A 42 9.09 3.08 -8.45
CA PRO A 42 9.11 1.73 -9.00
C PRO A 42 10.44 0.98 -8.75
N GLU A 43 11.55 1.69 -8.56
CA GLU A 43 12.84 1.07 -8.21
C GLU A 43 12.84 0.46 -6.79
N LEU A 44 11.84 0.82 -5.97
CA LEU A 44 11.63 0.25 -4.65
C LEU A 44 10.69 -0.97 -4.67
N LEU A 45 10.26 -1.44 -5.82
CA LEU A 45 9.61 -2.74 -5.95
C LEU A 45 10.56 -3.86 -5.54
N THR A 46 10.09 -4.79 -4.74
CA THR A 46 10.87 -6.00 -4.52
C THR A 46 11.00 -6.78 -5.85
N ARG A 47 12.10 -7.48 -6.05
CA ARG A 47 12.30 -8.31 -7.26
C ARG A 47 11.18 -9.34 -7.46
N LYS A 48 10.57 -9.82 -6.36
CA LYS A 48 9.43 -10.75 -6.43
C LYS A 48 8.16 -10.01 -6.87
N ALA A 49 7.92 -8.80 -6.36
CA ALA A 49 6.81 -7.94 -6.78
C ALA A 49 6.90 -7.60 -8.27
N TYR A 50 8.06 -7.12 -8.73
CA TYR A 50 8.28 -6.81 -10.14
C TYR A 50 8.00 -8.01 -11.05
N ARG A 51 8.53 -9.20 -10.71
CA ARG A 51 8.26 -10.41 -11.50
C ARG A 51 6.78 -10.79 -11.49
N ALA A 52 6.09 -10.65 -10.36
CA ALA A 52 4.66 -10.92 -10.31
C ALA A 52 3.87 -10.00 -11.24
N LEU A 53 4.24 -8.70 -11.31
CA LEU A 53 3.62 -7.74 -12.24
C LEU A 53 3.91 -8.05 -13.70
N GLN A 54 5.16 -8.46 -14.03
CA GLN A 54 5.55 -8.81 -15.41
C GLN A 54 4.89 -10.08 -15.94
N THR A 55 4.41 -10.95 -15.08
CA THR A 55 3.72 -12.21 -15.46
C THR A 55 2.22 -12.18 -15.17
N ALA A 56 1.72 -11.06 -14.65
CA ALA A 56 0.30 -10.91 -14.33
C ALA A 56 -0.57 -10.96 -15.59
N THR A 57 -1.71 -11.63 -15.49
CA THR A 57 -2.78 -11.58 -16.50
C THR A 57 -3.95 -10.72 -16.05
N LEU A 58 -4.09 -10.52 -14.73
CA LEU A 58 -5.13 -9.70 -14.12
C LEU A 58 -4.57 -9.03 -12.85
N VAL A 59 -4.72 -7.72 -12.75
CA VAL A 59 -4.27 -6.92 -11.60
C VAL A 59 -5.42 -6.09 -11.07
N LEU A 60 -5.72 -6.23 -9.77
CA LEU A 60 -6.61 -5.35 -9.01
C LEU A 60 -5.74 -4.35 -8.23
N TYR A 61 -5.98 -3.06 -8.38
CA TYR A 61 -5.15 -2.02 -7.75
C TYR A 61 -6.00 -0.85 -7.24
N ASP A 62 -5.45 -0.07 -6.29
CA ASP A 62 -6.08 1.11 -5.71
C ASP A 62 -5.30 2.41 -6.01
N HIS A 63 -5.80 3.54 -5.52
CA HIS A 63 -5.29 4.87 -5.83
C HIS A 63 -3.89 5.18 -5.26
N LEU A 64 -3.41 4.39 -4.29
CA LEU A 64 -2.06 4.56 -3.73
C LEU A 64 -0.97 3.96 -4.60
N VAL A 65 -1.34 3.22 -5.64
CA VAL A 65 -0.40 2.69 -6.63
C VAL A 65 -0.19 3.74 -7.71
N GLY A 66 1.00 4.34 -7.72
CA GLY A 66 1.34 5.40 -8.67
C GLY A 66 1.49 4.92 -10.12
N PRO A 67 1.36 5.82 -11.11
CA PRO A 67 1.45 5.49 -12.54
C PRO A 67 2.73 4.73 -12.92
N ALA A 68 3.89 5.15 -12.40
CA ALA A 68 5.18 4.52 -12.72
C ALA A 68 5.25 3.05 -12.27
N VAL A 69 4.57 2.69 -11.17
CA VAL A 69 4.44 1.28 -10.76
C VAL A 69 3.45 0.53 -11.66
N LEU A 70 2.35 1.17 -12.07
CA LEU A 70 1.40 0.57 -13.01
C LEU A 70 2.04 0.29 -14.38
N ASP A 71 3.03 1.07 -14.80
CA ASP A 71 3.78 0.84 -16.04
C ASP A 71 4.67 -0.41 -15.97
N CYS A 72 4.95 -0.91 -14.76
CA CYS A 72 5.63 -2.19 -14.57
C CYS A 72 4.72 -3.42 -14.77
N ILE A 73 3.42 -3.25 -14.98
CA ILE A 73 2.50 -4.36 -15.25
C ILE A 73 2.64 -4.81 -16.71
N ALA A 74 2.62 -6.14 -16.94
CA ALA A 74 2.66 -6.72 -18.28
C ALA A 74 1.65 -6.03 -19.23
N PRO A 75 2.05 -5.66 -20.47
CA PRO A 75 1.20 -4.88 -21.38
C PRO A 75 -0.15 -5.52 -21.70
N GLY A 76 -0.25 -6.86 -21.66
CA GLY A 76 -1.47 -7.61 -21.95
C GLY A 76 -2.34 -7.90 -20.71
N ALA A 77 -1.94 -7.46 -19.51
CA ALA A 77 -2.70 -7.73 -18.29
C ALA A 77 -3.96 -6.86 -18.23
N GLU A 78 -5.06 -7.48 -17.86
CA GLU A 78 -6.27 -6.74 -17.48
C GLU A 78 -6.04 -5.99 -16.17
N ARG A 79 -6.45 -4.73 -16.09
CA ARG A 79 -6.28 -3.87 -14.91
C ARG A 79 -7.65 -3.44 -14.41
N ILE A 80 -7.97 -3.77 -13.16
CA ILE A 80 -9.23 -3.39 -12.51
C ILE A 80 -8.92 -2.45 -11.35
N TYR A 81 -9.38 -1.21 -11.43
CA TYR A 81 -9.29 -0.26 -10.35
C TYR A 81 -10.36 -0.54 -9.29
N VAL A 82 -9.94 -0.67 -8.03
CA VAL A 82 -10.82 -0.96 -6.88
C VAL A 82 -10.74 0.11 -5.78
N GLY A 83 -10.05 1.22 -6.05
CA GLY A 83 -9.86 2.32 -5.10
C GLY A 83 -11.06 3.27 -4.98
N LYS A 84 -10.91 4.28 -4.11
CA LYS A 84 -11.88 5.37 -3.96
C LYS A 84 -11.63 6.42 -5.04
N GLU A 85 -12.63 6.69 -5.87
CA GLU A 85 -12.69 7.90 -6.70
C GLU A 85 -13.78 8.84 -6.19
N SER A 86 -13.50 10.15 -6.24
CA SER A 86 -14.42 11.19 -5.73
C SER A 86 -15.77 11.24 -6.46
N SER A 87 -15.93 10.55 -7.59
CA SER A 87 -17.11 10.61 -8.46
C SER A 87 -17.77 9.26 -8.78
N ARG A 88 -17.22 8.14 -8.29
CA ARG A 88 -17.79 6.79 -8.50
C ARG A 88 -17.88 6.03 -7.18
N HIS A 89 -18.93 5.20 -7.06
CA HIS A 89 -19.14 4.36 -5.88
C HIS A 89 -17.87 3.60 -5.52
N THR A 90 -17.29 3.94 -4.37
CA THR A 90 -16.19 3.19 -3.76
C THR A 90 -16.66 1.77 -3.51
N LEU A 91 -15.90 0.78 -3.98
CA LEU A 91 -16.14 -0.58 -3.55
C LEU A 91 -15.79 -0.70 -2.06
N PRO A 92 -16.74 -1.04 -1.17
CA PRO A 92 -16.43 -1.42 0.20
C PRO A 92 -15.41 -2.57 0.23
N GLN A 93 -14.67 -2.71 1.32
CA GLN A 93 -13.65 -3.76 1.43
C GLN A 93 -14.23 -5.16 1.20
N GLU A 94 -15.43 -5.39 1.68
CA GLU A 94 -16.16 -6.65 1.52
C GLU A 94 -16.40 -6.97 0.04
N GLN A 95 -16.74 -5.97 -0.77
CA GLN A 95 -16.95 -6.15 -2.21
C GLN A 95 -15.63 -6.37 -2.98
N ILE A 96 -14.51 -5.79 -2.51
CA ILE A 96 -13.18 -6.10 -3.08
C ILE A 96 -12.83 -7.56 -2.80
N ILE A 97 -13.06 -8.05 -1.59
CA ILE A 97 -12.86 -9.44 -1.20
C ILE A 97 -13.74 -10.37 -2.04
N GLU A 98 -15.04 -10.08 -2.14
CA GLU A 98 -16.00 -10.85 -2.96
C GLU A 98 -15.55 -10.91 -4.44
N LEU A 99 -15.05 -9.79 -4.98
CA LEU A 99 -14.53 -9.74 -6.33
C LEU A 99 -13.33 -10.67 -6.52
N MET A 100 -12.35 -10.63 -5.60
CA MET A 100 -11.18 -11.51 -5.64
C MET A 100 -11.59 -12.99 -5.58
N VAL A 101 -12.47 -13.36 -4.63
CA VAL A 101 -12.97 -14.72 -4.47
C VAL A 101 -13.69 -15.20 -5.74
N ARG A 102 -14.55 -14.37 -6.31
CA ARG A 102 -15.29 -14.69 -7.54
C ARG A 102 -14.35 -14.90 -8.72
N LEU A 103 -13.36 -14.02 -8.91
CA LEU A 103 -12.38 -14.12 -9.98
C LEU A 103 -11.51 -15.38 -9.84
N ALA A 104 -11.03 -15.68 -8.64
CA ALA A 104 -10.26 -16.91 -8.39
C ALA A 104 -11.11 -18.18 -8.62
N ARG A 105 -12.36 -18.20 -8.16
CA ARG A 105 -13.28 -19.34 -8.42
C ARG A 105 -13.60 -19.56 -9.89
N SER A 106 -13.50 -18.50 -10.71
CA SER A 106 -13.62 -18.63 -12.18
C SER A 106 -12.35 -19.16 -12.87
N GLY A 107 -11.32 -19.56 -12.10
CA GLY A 107 -10.06 -20.09 -12.60
C GLY A 107 -9.02 -19.03 -12.95
N ARG A 108 -9.24 -17.76 -12.60
CA ARG A 108 -8.32 -16.66 -12.93
C ARG A 108 -7.26 -16.48 -11.84
N ASN A 109 -6.00 -16.31 -12.25
CA ASN A 109 -4.95 -15.88 -11.36
C ASN A 109 -5.02 -14.35 -11.21
N VAL A 110 -5.06 -13.88 -9.96
CA VAL A 110 -5.25 -12.46 -9.63
C VAL A 110 -4.02 -11.92 -8.89
N VAL A 111 -3.46 -10.81 -9.35
CA VAL A 111 -2.54 -10.01 -8.56
C VAL A 111 -3.33 -8.90 -7.89
N ARG A 112 -3.36 -8.87 -6.55
CA ARG A 112 -3.87 -7.76 -5.76
C ARG A 112 -2.71 -6.85 -5.39
N LEU A 113 -2.59 -5.72 -6.08
CA LEU A 113 -1.51 -4.74 -5.90
C LEU A 113 -1.94 -3.64 -4.94
N LYS A 114 -1.16 -3.40 -3.88
CA LYS A 114 -1.46 -2.46 -2.79
C LYS A 114 -0.29 -1.52 -2.56
N GLY A 115 -0.55 -0.22 -2.37
CA GLY A 115 0.50 0.75 -2.02
C GLY A 115 1.23 0.37 -0.73
N GLY A 116 2.53 0.62 -0.66
CA GLY A 116 3.38 0.25 0.47
C GLY A 116 3.53 -1.26 0.65
N ASP A 117 3.27 -1.73 1.86
CA ASP A 117 3.18 -3.14 2.22
C ASP A 117 1.73 -3.53 2.53
N GLY A 118 1.25 -4.63 1.96
CA GLY A 118 -0.14 -5.05 2.10
C GLY A 118 -0.57 -5.37 3.53
N TYR A 119 0.37 -5.75 4.41
CA TYR A 119 0.10 -6.08 5.82
C TYR A 119 0.29 -4.90 6.78
N ILE A 120 0.83 -3.77 6.32
CA ILE A 120 1.01 -2.57 7.14
C ILE A 120 -0.09 -1.55 6.81
N PHE A 121 -1.14 -1.52 7.64
CA PHE A 121 -2.32 -0.65 7.51
C PHE A 121 -3.02 -0.69 6.14
N GLY A 122 -2.76 -1.75 5.35
CA GLY A 122 -3.32 -1.96 4.03
C GLY A 122 -4.52 -2.93 3.99
N ARG A 123 -4.99 -3.45 5.13
CA ARG A 123 -6.08 -4.43 5.24
C ARG A 123 -5.82 -5.75 4.49
N GLY A 124 -4.58 -6.00 4.04
CA GLY A 124 -4.24 -7.23 3.34
C GLY A 124 -4.45 -8.49 4.18
N GLY A 125 -4.34 -8.39 5.52
CA GLY A 125 -4.67 -9.49 6.43
C GLY A 125 -6.12 -9.94 6.32
N GLU A 126 -7.07 -9.00 6.22
CA GLU A 126 -8.50 -9.30 6.02
C GLU A 126 -8.74 -9.96 4.65
N GLU A 127 -8.07 -9.47 3.59
CA GLU A 127 -8.16 -10.00 2.24
C GLU A 127 -7.70 -11.46 2.18
N VAL A 128 -6.53 -11.79 2.74
CA VAL A 128 -6.00 -13.17 2.69
C VAL A 128 -6.74 -14.11 3.65
N GLN A 129 -7.24 -13.61 4.78
CA GLN A 129 -8.08 -14.41 5.68
C GLN A 129 -9.33 -14.89 4.95
N ALA A 130 -10.02 -14.01 4.25
CA ALA A 130 -11.21 -14.37 3.49
C ALA A 130 -10.91 -15.34 2.32
N LEU A 131 -9.75 -15.21 1.67
CA LEU A 131 -9.30 -16.18 0.66
C LEU A 131 -9.07 -17.56 1.27
N ALA A 132 -8.42 -17.64 2.44
CA ALA A 132 -8.21 -18.88 3.17
C ALA A 132 -9.55 -19.55 3.55
N GLU A 133 -10.49 -18.77 4.10
CA GLU A 133 -11.84 -19.24 4.46
C GLU A 133 -12.63 -19.74 3.24
N ALA A 134 -12.38 -19.14 2.06
CA ALA A 134 -12.98 -19.56 0.80
C ALA A 134 -12.29 -20.75 0.12
N GLY A 135 -11.20 -21.29 0.71
CA GLY A 135 -10.39 -22.38 0.17
C GLY A 135 -9.58 -22.01 -1.08
N ILE A 136 -9.25 -20.72 -1.25
CA ILE A 136 -8.47 -20.19 -2.38
C ILE A 136 -7.01 -20.11 -1.99
N GLY A 137 -6.13 -20.68 -2.83
CA GLY A 137 -4.68 -20.56 -2.67
C GLY A 137 -4.20 -19.13 -2.87
N PHE A 138 -3.29 -18.67 -2.02
CA PHE A 138 -2.72 -17.35 -2.14
C PHE A 138 -1.25 -17.31 -1.73
N ASP A 139 -0.55 -16.28 -2.25
CA ASP A 139 0.78 -15.87 -1.83
C ASP A 139 0.78 -14.42 -1.38
N VAL A 140 1.72 -14.06 -0.50
CA VAL A 140 1.96 -12.67 -0.11
C VAL A 140 3.38 -12.28 -0.47
N VAL A 141 3.50 -11.18 -1.20
CA VAL A 141 4.77 -10.57 -1.58
C VAL A 141 4.88 -9.25 -0.83
N PRO A 142 5.79 -9.12 0.14
CA PRO A 142 5.95 -7.89 0.89
C PRO A 142 6.43 -6.74 0.00
N GLY A 143 6.07 -5.52 0.39
CA GLY A 143 6.59 -4.29 -0.20
C GLY A 143 7.34 -3.46 0.83
N ILE A 144 8.08 -2.44 0.38
CA ILE A 144 8.63 -1.43 1.27
C ILE A 144 7.49 -0.57 1.76
N THR A 145 7.26 -0.56 3.08
CA THR A 145 6.19 0.25 3.67
C THR A 145 6.50 1.74 3.56
N ALA A 146 5.45 2.57 3.49
CA ALA A 146 5.60 4.01 3.29
C ALA A 146 6.52 4.68 4.33
N ALA A 147 6.49 4.27 5.60
CA ALA A 147 7.39 4.78 6.63
C ALA A 147 8.86 4.55 6.32
N GLN A 148 9.20 3.35 5.84
CA GLN A 148 10.57 2.99 5.50
C GLN A 148 11.05 3.76 4.26
N GLY A 149 10.20 3.85 3.24
CA GLY A 149 10.49 4.63 2.04
C GLY A 149 10.68 6.11 2.35
N ALA A 150 9.74 6.70 3.09
CA ALA A 150 9.81 8.10 3.52
C ALA A 150 11.08 8.40 4.32
N GLY A 151 11.38 7.60 5.35
CA GLY A 151 12.59 7.80 6.16
C GLY A 151 13.86 7.80 5.32
N ALA A 152 13.97 6.88 4.36
CA ALA A 152 15.13 6.76 3.48
C ALA A 152 15.21 7.91 2.47
N SER A 153 14.09 8.35 1.89
CA SER A 153 14.08 9.40 0.87
C SER A 153 14.39 10.78 1.43
N VAL A 154 13.82 11.11 2.61
CA VAL A 154 14.01 12.42 3.23
C VAL A 154 15.19 12.48 4.20
N GLY A 155 15.92 11.38 4.46
CA GLY A 155 17.04 11.38 5.41
C GLY A 155 16.62 11.46 6.88
N ILE A 156 15.51 10.85 7.25
CA ILE A 156 15.09 10.67 8.65
C ILE A 156 15.21 9.18 8.99
N PRO A 157 16.26 8.74 9.66
CA PRO A 157 16.40 7.33 10.05
C PRO A 157 15.33 6.97 11.07
N LEU A 158 14.67 5.83 10.86
CA LEU A 158 13.60 5.40 11.77
C LEU A 158 14.12 4.95 13.14
N THR A 159 15.37 4.56 13.24
CA THR A 159 16.06 4.21 14.48
C THR A 159 17.45 4.82 14.50
N HIS A 160 17.95 5.14 15.69
CA HIS A 160 19.32 5.62 15.88
C HIS A 160 19.79 5.30 17.30
N ARG A 161 21.04 4.86 17.46
CA ARG A 161 21.58 4.44 18.77
C ARG A 161 21.34 5.49 19.86
N ASP A 162 21.55 6.76 19.54
CA ASP A 162 21.51 7.84 20.53
C ASP A 162 20.11 8.49 20.63
N HIS A 163 19.27 8.38 19.61
CA HIS A 163 17.99 9.08 19.52
C HIS A 163 16.76 8.18 19.72
N ALA A 164 16.75 6.99 19.13
CA ALA A 164 15.58 6.11 19.17
C ALA A 164 15.96 4.65 19.06
N CYS A 165 15.73 3.88 20.14
CA CYS A 165 15.90 2.42 20.17
C CYS A 165 14.59 1.66 19.93
N THR A 166 13.46 2.37 19.84
CA THR A 166 12.13 1.80 19.60
C THR A 166 11.50 2.52 18.41
N LEU A 167 10.83 1.75 17.55
CA LEU A 167 10.04 2.25 16.44
C LEU A 167 8.60 1.77 16.58
N VAL A 168 7.65 2.68 16.53
CA VAL A 168 6.22 2.37 16.59
C VAL A 168 5.54 2.89 15.33
N PHE A 169 4.83 2.00 14.64
CA PHE A 169 3.89 2.36 13.59
C PHE A 169 2.48 2.39 14.15
N ALA A 170 1.77 3.47 13.91
CA ALA A 170 0.40 3.67 14.36
C ALA A 170 -0.47 4.22 13.21
N THR A 171 -1.79 4.09 13.35
CA THR A 171 -2.73 4.68 12.40
C THR A 171 -3.54 5.78 13.09
N GLY A 172 -3.44 7.00 12.55
CA GLY A 172 -4.18 8.17 13.02
C GLY A 172 -5.56 8.32 12.40
N HIS A 173 -6.13 7.23 11.88
CA HIS A 173 -7.46 7.25 11.29
C HIS A 173 -8.50 7.71 12.32
N LEU A 174 -9.28 8.74 11.95
CA LEU A 174 -10.37 9.24 12.79
C LEU A 174 -11.50 8.21 12.84
N ARG A 175 -11.96 7.91 14.04
CA ARG A 175 -13.20 7.14 14.27
C ARG A 175 -14.42 7.98 13.86
N GLU A 176 -15.59 7.37 13.84
CA GLU A 176 -16.85 8.07 13.53
C GLU A 176 -17.14 9.22 14.49
N ASP A 177 -16.73 9.10 15.75
CA ASP A 177 -16.82 10.14 16.78
C ASP A 177 -15.73 11.23 16.68
N ARG A 178 -14.92 11.21 15.61
CA ARG A 178 -13.77 12.10 15.37
C ARG A 178 -12.65 11.97 16.40
N THR A 179 -12.60 10.93 17.17
CA THR A 179 -11.48 10.61 18.06
C THR A 179 -10.44 9.75 17.35
N VAL A 180 -9.20 9.80 17.84
CA VAL A 180 -8.12 8.91 17.41
C VAL A 180 -7.91 7.90 18.53
N GLY A 181 -8.24 6.64 18.27
CA GLY A 181 -8.16 5.59 19.27
C GLY A 181 -6.75 4.99 19.39
N LEU A 182 -5.80 5.79 19.86
CA LEU A 182 -4.41 5.37 20.07
C LEU A 182 -4.10 5.23 21.58
N ASP A 183 -3.13 4.37 21.88
CA ASP A 183 -2.52 4.29 23.21
C ASP A 183 -1.49 5.41 23.36
N TRP A 184 -1.95 6.55 23.87
CA TRP A 184 -1.12 7.74 23.98
C TRP A 184 0.03 7.59 24.98
N GLU A 185 -0.15 6.80 26.06
CA GLU A 185 0.91 6.51 27.02
C GLU A 185 2.04 5.71 26.36
N LEU A 186 1.70 4.76 25.49
CA LEU A 186 2.68 4.03 24.70
C LEU A 186 3.42 4.95 23.73
N LEU A 187 2.68 5.85 23.05
CA LEU A 187 3.23 6.70 22.00
C LEU A 187 4.04 7.89 22.54
N ALA A 188 3.78 8.34 23.76
CA ALA A 188 4.47 9.48 24.38
C ALA A 188 5.76 9.09 25.14
N ARG A 189 6.33 7.93 24.87
CA ARG A 189 7.57 7.49 25.54
C ARG A 189 8.80 8.12 24.91
N PRO A 190 9.83 8.46 25.73
CA PRO A 190 11.10 8.97 25.22
C PRO A 190 11.88 7.89 24.44
N ARG A 191 12.87 8.33 23.66
CA ARG A 191 13.79 7.46 22.90
C ARG A 191 13.10 6.50 21.93
N GLN A 192 11.95 6.90 21.39
CA GLN A 192 11.29 6.17 20.32
C GLN A 192 11.02 7.09 19.13
N THR A 193 10.86 6.46 17.97
CA THR A 193 10.29 7.07 16.77
C THR A 193 8.86 6.58 16.63
N VAL A 194 7.92 7.50 16.49
CA VAL A 194 6.53 7.17 16.18
C VAL A 194 6.23 7.62 14.76
N VAL A 195 5.77 6.70 13.91
CA VAL A 195 5.31 7.02 12.56
C VAL A 195 3.82 6.76 12.47
N ILE A 196 3.06 7.82 12.16
CA ILE A 196 1.60 7.75 12.13
C ILE A 196 1.12 7.85 10.69
N TYR A 197 0.46 6.78 10.26
CA TYR A 197 -0.22 6.67 8.97
C TYR A 197 -1.61 7.27 9.04
N MET A 198 -2.12 7.80 7.93
CA MET A 198 -3.50 8.32 7.83
C MET A 198 -3.85 9.38 8.88
N GLY A 199 -2.84 10.08 9.44
CA GLY A 199 -3.00 10.99 10.57
C GLY A 199 -3.15 12.47 10.20
N VAL A 200 -2.98 12.87 8.94
CA VAL A 200 -2.96 14.30 8.55
C VAL A 200 -4.24 15.04 8.95
N GLY A 201 -5.41 14.42 8.74
CA GLY A 201 -6.69 15.02 9.13
C GLY A 201 -6.87 15.17 10.65
N ALA A 202 -6.09 14.45 11.45
CA ALA A 202 -6.10 14.48 12.90
C ALA A 202 -4.84 15.10 13.51
N LEU A 203 -3.94 15.68 12.70
CA LEU A 203 -2.64 16.17 13.14
C LEU A 203 -2.68 17.09 14.37
N PRO A 204 -3.60 18.07 14.47
CA PRO A 204 -3.68 18.91 15.68
C PRO A 204 -4.01 18.10 16.95
N ALA A 205 -4.96 17.18 16.85
CA ALA A 205 -5.34 16.31 17.96
C ALA A 205 -4.20 15.37 18.36
N ILE A 206 -3.52 14.77 17.38
CA ILE A 206 -2.37 13.88 17.60
C ILE A 206 -1.25 14.63 18.36
N CYS A 207 -0.86 15.80 17.89
CA CYS A 207 0.18 16.60 18.55
C CYS A 207 -0.22 17.00 19.98
N SER A 208 -1.47 17.46 20.17
CA SER A 208 -2.01 17.82 21.48
C SER A 208 -2.02 16.63 22.45
N GLN A 209 -2.44 15.47 22.01
CA GLN A 209 -2.49 14.25 22.85
C GLN A 209 -1.08 13.76 23.22
N LEU A 210 -0.13 13.77 22.31
CA LEU A 210 1.25 13.40 22.61
C LEU A 210 1.88 14.35 23.66
N ILE A 211 1.61 15.64 23.58
CA ILE A 211 2.05 16.62 24.59
C ILE A 211 1.35 16.38 25.94
N ALA A 212 0.03 16.17 25.93
CA ALA A 212 -0.76 15.93 27.13
C ALA A 212 -0.31 14.67 27.89
N HIS A 213 0.25 13.69 27.17
CA HIS A 213 0.74 12.44 27.74
C HIS A 213 2.25 12.42 28.00
N GLY A 214 2.91 13.57 27.95
CA GLY A 214 4.26 13.75 28.50
C GLY A 214 5.38 14.01 27.51
N LEU A 215 5.15 14.04 26.20
CA LEU A 215 6.19 14.53 25.30
C LEU A 215 6.33 16.06 25.41
N PRO A 216 7.57 16.58 25.46
CA PRO A 216 7.80 18.01 25.40
C PRO A 216 7.18 18.63 24.14
N ALA A 217 6.65 19.85 24.25
CA ALA A 217 6.03 20.58 23.13
C ALA A 217 7.03 20.88 21.99
N ASP A 218 8.31 20.96 22.31
CA ASP A 218 9.44 21.14 21.38
C ASP A 218 9.97 19.81 20.80
N THR A 219 9.33 18.68 21.11
CA THR A 219 9.71 17.39 20.50
C THR A 219 9.66 17.50 18.97
N PRO A 220 10.78 17.14 18.28
CA PRO A 220 10.86 17.23 16.84
C PRO A 220 9.84 16.33 16.15
N ALA A 221 9.19 16.88 15.13
CA ALA A 221 8.19 16.18 14.35
C ALA A 221 8.26 16.61 12.88
N ALA A 222 7.87 15.71 11.98
CA ALA A 222 7.85 15.96 10.54
C ALA A 222 6.55 15.46 9.92
N VAL A 223 6.16 16.08 8.81
CA VAL A 223 5.21 15.50 7.85
C VAL A 223 5.95 15.25 6.55
N VAL A 224 5.86 14.02 6.05
CA VAL A 224 6.39 13.62 4.74
C VAL A 224 5.22 13.32 3.81
N GLU A 225 5.04 14.16 2.81
CA GLU A 225 3.98 14.07 1.81
C GLU A 225 4.54 13.47 0.53
N ASN A 226 3.76 12.61 -0.13
CA ASN A 226 4.11 11.97 -1.40
C ASN A 226 5.50 11.30 -1.38
N ALA A 227 5.84 10.62 -0.29
CA ALA A 227 7.15 10.01 -0.09
C ALA A 227 7.60 9.19 -1.30
N THR A 228 8.86 9.36 -1.71
CA THR A 228 9.52 8.72 -2.86
C THR A 228 8.99 9.12 -4.24
N LEU A 229 7.98 9.98 -4.32
CA LEU A 229 7.48 10.51 -5.59
C LEU A 229 8.22 11.80 -5.98
N PRO A 230 8.19 12.21 -7.26
CA PRO A 230 8.77 13.49 -7.69
C PRO A 230 8.19 14.72 -6.99
N THR A 231 7.00 14.58 -6.40
CA THR A 231 6.30 15.62 -5.64
C THR A 231 6.49 15.48 -4.12
N GLU A 232 7.49 14.72 -3.69
CA GLU A 232 7.83 14.55 -2.29
C GLU A 232 8.13 15.89 -1.61
N ARG A 233 7.52 16.10 -0.43
CA ARG A 233 7.83 17.23 0.45
C ARG A 233 8.04 16.73 1.88
N CYS A 234 9.03 17.32 2.56
CA CYS A 234 9.27 17.08 3.97
C CYS A 234 9.21 18.41 4.73
N LEU A 235 8.26 18.51 5.66
CA LEU A 235 8.12 19.66 6.55
C LEU A 235 8.55 19.25 7.95
N THR A 236 9.51 19.97 8.54
CA THR A 236 9.99 19.69 9.89
C THR A 236 9.65 20.84 10.83
N ALA A 237 9.23 20.50 12.04
CA ALA A 237 8.84 21.43 13.08
C ALA A 237 8.91 20.75 14.46
N THR A 238 8.20 21.27 15.44
CA THR A 238 7.96 20.64 16.74
C THR A 238 6.49 20.20 16.86
N LEU A 239 6.18 19.38 17.85
CA LEU A 239 4.77 19.01 18.12
C LEU A 239 3.87 20.24 18.30
N ALA A 240 4.39 21.32 18.89
CA ALA A 240 3.63 22.55 19.09
C ALA A 240 3.36 23.31 17.79
N THR A 241 4.28 23.28 16.82
CA THR A 241 4.24 24.15 15.64
C THR A 241 3.87 23.43 14.35
N LEU A 242 4.04 22.10 14.29
CA LEU A 242 3.76 21.31 13.11
C LEU A 242 2.31 21.43 12.59
N PRO A 243 1.26 21.48 13.44
CA PRO A 243 -0.10 21.63 12.95
C PRO A 243 -0.33 22.93 12.17
N ALA A 244 0.19 24.04 12.69
CA ALA A 244 0.07 25.35 12.02
C ALA A 244 0.86 25.38 10.70
N LEU A 245 2.07 24.80 10.68
CA LEU A 245 2.89 24.69 9.47
C LEU A 245 2.18 23.84 8.41
N ALA A 246 1.61 22.68 8.78
CA ALA A 246 0.91 21.80 7.84
C ALA A 246 -0.32 22.49 7.20
N VAL A 247 -1.04 23.31 7.95
CA VAL A 247 -2.15 24.14 7.40
C VAL A 247 -1.63 25.19 6.44
N ALA A 248 -0.58 25.94 6.84
CA ALA A 248 0.01 27.00 6.03
C ALA A 248 0.54 26.48 4.69
N GLU A 249 1.17 25.30 4.71
CA GLU A 249 1.74 24.61 3.55
C GLU A 249 0.72 23.73 2.81
N LYS A 250 -0.54 23.72 3.25
CA LYS A 250 -1.66 22.98 2.62
C LYS A 250 -1.33 21.50 2.41
N VAL A 251 -0.76 20.84 3.42
CA VAL A 251 -0.42 19.42 3.36
C VAL A 251 -1.65 18.57 3.03
N GLN A 252 -1.49 17.65 2.08
CA GLN A 252 -2.54 16.74 1.63
C GLN A 252 -2.12 15.26 1.77
N PRO A 253 -3.07 14.34 1.95
CA PRO A 253 -2.78 12.91 1.77
C PRO A 253 -2.38 12.59 0.32
N PRO A 254 -1.54 11.58 0.10
CA PRO A 254 -0.94 10.70 1.11
C PRO A 254 0.24 11.33 1.82
N ALA A 255 0.24 11.30 3.15
CA ALA A 255 1.34 11.78 3.95
C ALA A 255 1.48 11.01 5.27
N LEU A 256 2.71 11.01 5.80
CA LEU A 256 3.07 10.39 7.09
C LEU A 256 3.47 11.46 8.08
N ILE A 257 3.16 11.23 9.36
CA ILE A 257 3.66 12.03 10.48
C ILE A 257 4.77 11.22 11.15
N MET A 258 5.95 11.83 11.34
CA MET A 258 7.07 11.24 12.07
C MET A 258 7.36 12.08 13.30
N VAL A 259 7.44 11.43 14.47
CA VAL A 259 7.68 12.12 15.76
C VAL A 259 8.86 11.45 16.45
N GLY A 260 9.79 12.25 16.94
CA GLY A 260 10.94 11.81 17.72
C GLY A 260 12.23 12.51 17.38
N GLN A 261 13.25 12.32 18.22
CA GLN A 261 14.55 13.00 18.11
C GLN A 261 15.29 12.71 16.79
N VAL A 262 14.98 11.61 16.11
CA VAL A 262 15.56 11.29 14.79
C VAL A 262 15.25 12.33 13.71
N VAL A 263 14.16 13.10 13.87
CA VAL A 263 13.79 14.16 12.93
C VAL A 263 14.83 15.28 12.87
N GLN A 264 15.57 15.51 13.96
CA GLN A 264 16.68 16.48 13.99
C GLN A 264 17.82 16.15 13.03
N LEU A 265 17.92 14.90 12.61
CA LEU A 265 18.96 14.46 11.68
C LEU A 265 18.66 14.82 10.22
N HIS A 266 17.40 15.20 9.92
CA HIS A 266 16.99 15.55 8.55
C HIS A 266 17.89 16.60 7.89
N PRO A 267 18.23 17.76 8.50
CA PRO A 267 19.09 18.74 7.84
C PRO A 267 20.50 18.25 7.51
N LEU A 268 20.99 17.27 8.28
CA LEU A 268 22.31 16.65 8.08
C LEU A 268 22.28 15.55 7.03
N LEU A 269 21.19 14.77 6.97
CA LEU A 269 21.10 13.54 6.19
C LEU A 269 20.25 13.69 4.91
N ALA A 270 19.56 14.81 4.74
CA ALA A 270 18.80 15.09 3.52
C ALA A 270 19.72 15.08 2.29
N ARG A 271 19.20 14.68 1.15
CA ARG A 271 19.98 14.67 -0.09
C ARG A 271 20.45 16.10 -0.43
N PRO A 272 21.67 16.27 -0.97
CA PRO A 272 22.11 17.57 -1.44
C PRO A 272 21.11 18.18 -2.43
N GLY A 273 20.71 19.44 -2.20
CA GLY A 273 19.72 20.14 -3.02
C GLY A 273 18.26 19.96 -2.59
N THR A 274 17.99 19.19 -1.55
CA THR A 274 16.65 19.15 -0.94
C THR A 274 16.31 20.50 -0.33
N VAL A 275 15.17 21.07 -0.72
CA VAL A 275 14.68 22.32 -0.09
C VAL A 275 14.14 21.96 1.29
N LEU A 276 14.83 22.44 2.33
CA LEU A 276 14.43 22.23 3.71
C LEU A 276 13.30 23.21 4.05
N GLN A 277 12.09 22.71 4.21
CA GLN A 277 10.96 23.49 4.68
C GLN A 277 10.83 23.35 6.20
N THR A 278 11.36 24.31 6.92
CA THR A 278 11.25 24.39 8.39
C THR A 278 10.27 25.50 8.78
N ALA A 279 9.76 25.43 10.02
CA ALA A 279 8.91 26.52 10.54
C ALA A 279 9.62 27.88 10.51
N GLN A 280 10.94 27.93 10.66
CA GLN A 280 11.75 29.15 10.57
C GLN A 280 11.80 29.71 9.15
N THR A 281 12.07 28.87 8.15
CA THR A 281 12.11 29.31 6.74
C THR A 281 10.74 29.78 6.24
N ALA A 282 9.65 29.16 6.73
CA ALA A 282 8.29 29.61 6.41
C ALA A 282 7.95 30.96 7.04
N GLN A 283 8.48 31.25 8.23
CA GLN A 283 8.32 32.55 8.91
C GLN A 283 9.12 33.65 8.22
N GLU A 284 10.39 33.39 7.90
CA GLU A 284 11.27 34.30 7.17
C GLU A 284 10.73 34.64 5.78
N ALA A 285 10.18 33.64 5.05
CA ALA A 285 9.55 33.86 3.75
C ALA A 285 8.29 34.75 3.85
N LYS A 286 7.49 34.62 4.93
CA LYS A 286 6.33 35.49 5.17
C LYS A 286 6.72 36.91 5.53
N GLU A 287 7.76 37.10 6.31
CA GLU A 287 8.28 38.44 6.68
C GLU A 287 8.84 39.16 5.46
N LEU A 288 9.55 38.43 4.57
CA LEU A 288 10.05 39.00 3.30
C LEU A 288 8.93 39.35 2.30
N ALA A 289 7.82 38.59 2.30
CA ALA A 289 6.69 38.87 1.42
C ALA A 289 5.75 39.96 1.91
N SER A 290 5.92 40.39 3.19
CA SER A 290 5.15 41.47 3.82
C SER A 290 5.92 42.81 3.91
N ALA A 291 7.18 42.81 3.51
CA ALA A 291 8.05 44.01 3.44
C ALA A 291 8.12 44.55 1.99
#